data_fd02216c406c9f3e847baffa18abd1a1
#
_entry.id   fd02216c406c9f3e847baffa18abd1a1
#
_cell.length_a   1.000
_cell.length_b   1.000
_cell.length_c   1.000
_cell.angle_alpha   90.00
_cell.angle_beta   90.00
_cell.angle_gamma   90.00
#
_symmetry.space_group_name_H-M   'P 1'
#
loop_
_entity.id
_entity.type
_entity.pdbx_description
1 polymer ?
#
loop_
_entity_poly.entity_id
_entity_poly.type
_entity_poly.pdbx_seq_one_letter_code
_entity_poly.pdbx_strand_id
1 'polypeptide(L)'
;MKRFAVIGLGRFGKKLAIALAMSGAEVIAIDKNREEIELIRDQVSHAVRLDSTDEEALKAQGVDKVDVAIIGIGQGTGRGFESAILTVVNLRQMGVKQIYARAEDLIAGEVFSKVGATDVIYPEIESAQKWAYKLIAPQIGEKIDFAPGYSLARVKAPASFDGKTVMDLQLRQKYSVNLVAIKRGEHSKTKKAEKGQIINVPMPSTVIYQEDILMVAGSDADLAKLPQE
;
A
#
# COMPACT_ATOMS: atom_id res chain seq x y z
N MET A 1 -6.97 20.55 3.27
CA MET A 1 -7.05 19.40 2.35
C MET A 1 -5.68 19.27 1.69
N LYS A 2 -5.09 18.08 1.61
CA LYS A 2 -3.81 17.90 0.89
C LYS A 2 -4.05 17.94 -0.61
N ARG A 3 -3.13 18.59 -1.32
CA ARG A 3 -3.16 18.74 -2.79
C ARG A 3 -2.09 17.85 -3.42
N PHE A 4 -2.50 17.06 -4.40
CA PHE A 4 -1.63 16.12 -5.09
C PHE A 4 -1.60 16.42 -6.60
N ALA A 5 -0.42 16.29 -7.22
CA ALA A 5 -0.31 16.17 -8.66
C ALA A 5 0.06 14.73 -9.01
N VAL A 6 -0.70 14.08 -9.88
CA VAL A 6 -0.38 12.75 -10.42
C VAL A 6 -0.09 12.91 -11.91
N ILE A 7 1.17 12.69 -12.29
CA ILE A 7 1.71 12.94 -13.62
C ILE A 7 2.04 11.62 -14.30
N GLY A 8 1.37 11.35 -15.43
CA GLY A 8 1.41 10.05 -16.10
C GLY A 8 0.26 9.16 -15.61
N LEU A 9 -0.80 9.07 -16.43
CA LEU A 9 -2.05 8.36 -16.11
C LEU A 9 -2.10 6.95 -16.74
N GLY A 10 -0.95 6.29 -16.80
CA GLY A 10 -0.91 4.87 -17.09
C GLY A 10 -1.67 4.05 -16.03
N ARG A 11 -1.56 2.71 -16.11
CA ARG A 11 -2.29 1.79 -15.19
C ARG A 11 -2.12 2.14 -13.71
N PHE A 12 -0.90 2.46 -13.27
CA PHE A 12 -0.61 2.83 -11.88
C PHE A 12 -1.13 4.23 -11.54
N GLY A 13 -0.71 5.26 -12.29
CA GLY A 13 -1.03 6.66 -11.97
C GLY A 13 -2.52 6.93 -11.96
N LYS A 14 -3.29 6.37 -12.90
CA LYS A 14 -4.76 6.48 -12.94
C LYS A 14 -5.40 5.90 -11.67
N LYS A 15 -5.01 4.67 -11.29
CA LYS A 15 -5.56 4.03 -10.08
C LYS A 15 -5.21 4.79 -8.82
N LEU A 16 -3.98 5.31 -8.73
CA LEU A 16 -3.54 6.11 -7.59
C LEU A 16 -4.30 7.44 -7.50
N ALA A 17 -4.45 8.16 -8.62
CA ALA A 17 -5.19 9.43 -8.65
C ALA A 17 -6.64 9.27 -8.19
N ILE A 18 -7.33 8.23 -8.66
CA ILE A 18 -8.69 7.91 -8.24
C ILE A 18 -8.74 7.57 -6.74
N ALA A 19 -7.84 6.74 -6.25
CA ALA A 19 -7.80 6.36 -4.84
C ALA A 19 -7.57 7.56 -3.91
N LEU A 20 -6.68 8.49 -4.30
CA LEU A 20 -6.43 9.73 -3.58
C LEU A 20 -7.68 10.63 -3.54
N ALA A 21 -8.35 10.79 -4.69
CA ALA A 21 -9.59 11.58 -4.77
C ALA A 21 -10.72 10.96 -3.92
N MET A 22 -10.90 9.64 -3.97
CA MET A 22 -11.88 8.93 -3.12
C MET A 22 -11.56 9.05 -1.62
N SER A 23 -10.30 9.27 -1.27
CA SER A 23 -9.86 9.52 0.12
C SER A 23 -10.01 10.98 0.53
N GLY A 24 -10.63 11.83 -0.30
CA GLY A 24 -10.91 13.23 0.01
C GLY A 24 -9.76 14.19 -0.27
N ALA A 25 -8.75 13.79 -1.07
CA ALA A 25 -7.69 14.68 -1.50
C ALA A 25 -8.09 15.52 -2.72
N GLU A 26 -7.50 16.71 -2.86
CA GLU A 26 -7.55 17.49 -4.10
C GLU A 26 -6.49 16.95 -5.07
N VAL A 27 -6.89 16.45 -6.24
CA VAL A 27 -5.99 15.79 -7.19
C VAL A 27 -5.99 16.51 -8.53
N ILE A 28 -4.80 16.91 -8.98
CA ILE A 28 -4.52 17.35 -10.34
C ILE A 28 -3.92 16.15 -11.10
N ALA A 29 -4.67 15.58 -12.02
CA ALA A 29 -4.26 14.48 -12.86
C ALA A 29 -3.75 14.98 -14.21
N ILE A 30 -2.54 14.57 -14.61
CA ILE A 30 -1.83 15.12 -15.75
C ILE A 30 -1.35 13.99 -16.65
N ASP A 31 -1.64 14.09 -17.95
CA ASP A 31 -1.07 13.23 -18.99
C ASP A 31 -1.00 13.97 -20.33
N LYS A 32 -0.07 13.56 -21.17
CA LYS A 32 0.01 14.06 -22.58
C LYS A 32 -1.03 13.44 -23.48
N ASN A 33 -1.53 12.25 -23.14
CA ASN A 33 -2.54 11.53 -23.91
C ASN A 33 -3.95 12.00 -23.51
N ARG A 34 -4.69 12.49 -24.52
CA ARG A 34 -6.05 12.95 -24.33
C ARG A 34 -6.99 11.86 -23.86
N GLU A 35 -6.84 10.63 -24.34
CA GLU A 35 -7.71 9.52 -23.98
C GLU A 35 -7.64 9.21 -22.47
N GLU A 36 -6.42 9.27 -21.88
CA GLU A 36 -6.23 9.05 -20.45
C GLU A 36 -6.89 10.14 -19.60
N ILE A 37 -6.88 11.38 -20.08
CA ILE A 37 -7.55 12.51 -19.42
C ILE A 37 -9.07 12.33 -19.45
N GLU A 38 -9.66 11.99 -20.60
CA GLU A 38 -11.11 11.79 -20.73
C GLU A 38 -11.61 10.66 -19.83
N LEU A 39 -10.80 9.60 -19.61
CA LEU A 39 -11.15 8.47 -18.75
C LEU A 39 -11.21 8.81 -17.26
N ILE A 40 -10.52 9.86 -16.80
CA ILE A 40 -10.38 10.15 -15.37
C ILE A 40 -11.05 11.47 -14.95
N ARG A 41 -11.41 12.34 -15.90
CA ARG A 41 -11.82 13.73 -15.63
C ARG A 41 -12.94 13.88 -14.61
N ASP A 42 -13.89 12.95 -14.60
CA ASP A 42 -15.05 13.00 -13.69
C ASP A 42 -14.77 12.31 -12.33
N GLN A 43 -13.54 11.81 -12.11
CA GLN A 43 -13.16 11.05 -10.91
C GLN A 43 -12.10 11.76 -10.06
N VAL A 44 -11.60 12.91 -10.52
CA VAL A 44 -10.57 13.71 -9.83
C VAL A 44 -10.99 15.18 -9.81
N SER A 45 -10.32 16.00 -9.00
CA SER A 45 -10.64 17.42 -8.87
C SER A 45 -10.33 18.20 -10.15
N HIS A 46 -9.23 17.85 -10.81
CA HIS A 46 -8.78 18.50 -12.05
C HIS A 46 -8.02 17.52 -12.93
N ALA A 47 -8.35 17.45 -14.22
CA ALA A 47 -7.65 16.59 -15.18
C ALA A 47 -7.19 17.43 -16.38
N VAL A 48 -5.90 17.42 -16.65
CA VAL A 48 -5.28 18.31 -17.61
C VAL A 48 -4.38 17.55 -18.59
N ARG A 49 -4.57 17.85 -19.88
CA ARG A 49 -3.67 17.38 -20.92
C ARG A 49 -2.49 18.37 -21.04
N LEU A 50 -1.29 17.94 -20.68
CA LEU A 50 -0.06 18.71 -20.92
C LEU A 50 1.17 17.79 -21.00
N ASP A 51 2.25 18.30 -21.55
CA ASP A 51 3.57 17.65 -21.47
C ASP A 51 4.27 18.13 -20.19
N SER A 52 4.55 17.20 -19.28
CA SER A 52 5.17 17.51 -17.98
C SER A 52 6.65 17.91 -18.06
N THR A 53 7.25 17.84 -19.23
CA THR A 53 8.59 18.41 -19.47
C THR A 53 8.56 19.93 -19.66
N ASP A 54 7.38 20.52 -19.84
CA ASP A 54 7.17 21.97 -19.91
C ASP A 54 6.86 22.52 -18.51
N GLU A 55 7.86 23.18 -17.91
CA GLU A 55 7.78 23.75 -16.56
C GLU A 55 6.71 24.86 -16.47
N GLU A 56 6.61 25.72 -17.51
CA GLU A 56 5.64 26.82 -17.50
C GLU A 56 4.21 26.29 -17.55
N ALA A 57 3.96 25.23 -18.35
CA ALA A 57 2.69 24.56 -18.40
C ALA A 57 2.31 23.92 -17.06
N LEU A 58 3.25 23.31 -16.35
CA LEU A 58 3.03 22.77 -14.98
C LEU A 58 2.67 23.89 -13.99
N LYS A 59 3.41 25.02 -14.01
CA LYS A 59 3.14 26.19 -13.15
C LYS A 59 1.77 26.81 -13.43
N ALA A 60 1.38 26.92 -14.70
CA ALA A 60 0.08 27.45 -15.08
C ALA A 60 -1.09 26.61 -14.53
N GLN A 61 -0.88 25.34 -14.26
CA GLN A 61 -1.86 24.44 -13.61
C GLN A 61 -1.74 24.42 -12.08
N GLY A 62 -0.86 25.21 -11.48
CA GLY A 62 -0.68 25.30 -10.03
C GLY A 62 0.04 24.10 -9.43
N VAL A 63 0.82 23.37 -10.21
CA VAL A 63 1.59 22.19 -9.73
C VAL A 63 2.71 22.63 -8.77
N ASP A 64 3.20 23.86 -8.86
CA ASP A 64 4.13 24.47 -7.90
C ASP A 64 3.55 24.61 -6.48
N LYS A 65 2.22 24.52 -6.34
CA LYS A 65 1.49 24.72 -5.07
C LYS A 65 0.95 23.42 -4.48
N VAL A 66 1.30 22.26 -5.04
CA VAL A 66 0.87 20.96 -4.46
C VAL A 66 1.75 20.58 -3.28
N ASP A 67 1.19 19.82 -2.36
CA ASP A 67 1.93 19.25 -1.24
C ASP A 67 2.81 18.08 -1.70
N VAL A 68 2.30 17.31 -2.66
CA VAL A 68 2.92 16.07 -3.15
C VAL A 68 2.74 15.96 -4.66
N ALA A 69 3.81 15.65 -5.38
CA ALA A 69 3.77 15.26 -6.78
C ALA A 69 4.19 13.80 -6.95
N ILE A 70 3.45 13.05 -7.75
CA ILE A 70 3.74 11.65 -8.06
C ILE A 70 3.92 11.49 -9.58
N ILE A 71 5.08 10.98 -10.00
CA ILE A 71 5.41 10.71 -11.38
C ILE A 71 5.16 9.24 -11.66
N GLY A 72 4.09 8.94 -12.40
CA GLY A 72 3.68 7.60 -12.83
C GLY A 72 3.97 7.30 -14.31
N ILE A 73 4.82 8.10 -14.97
CA ILE A 73 5.17 7.96 -16.38
C ILE A 73 5.83 6.60 -16.61
N GLY A 74 5.32 5.82 -17.57
CA GLY A 74 5.88 4.52 -17.91
C GLY A 74 7.28 4.65 -18.51
N GLN A 75 8.18 3.77 -18.09
CA GLN A 75 9.58 3.76 -18.50
C GLN A 75 9.85 2.76 -19.65
N GLY A 76 8.82 2.10 -20.14
CA GLY A 76 8.92 1.15 -21.25
C GLY A 76 9.63 1.74 -22.48
N THR A 77 9.55 1.09 -23.61
CA THR A 77 10.24 1.50 -24.84
C THR A 77 10.00 2.96 -25.22
N GLY A 78 11.06 3.77 -25.32
CA GLY A 78 11.02 5.13 -25.81
C GLY A 78 11.43 6.20 -24.79
N ARG A 79 10.99 7.46 -25.02
CA ARG A 79 11.39 8.64 -24.22
C ARG A 79 10.69 8.77 -22.86
N GLY A 80 10.01 7.74 -22.39
CA GLY A 80 9.26 7.80 -21.11
C GLY A 80 10.15 8.05 -19.90
N PHE A 81 11.29 7.36 -19.84
CA PHE A 81 12.26 7.55 -18.74
C PHE A 81 12.88 8.94 -18.73
N GLU A 82 13.31 9.44 -19.92
CA GLU A 82 13.83 10.81 -20.05
C GLU A 82 12.80 11.86 -19.60
N SER A 83 11.56 11.70 -20.07
CA SER A 83 10.46 12.61 -19.68
C SER A 83 10.21 12.57 -18.17
N ALA A 84 10.27 11.39 -17.55
CA ALA A 84 10.10 11.25 -16.12
C ALA A 84 11.22 11.94 -15.33
N ILE A 85 12.48 11.79 -15.76
CA ILE A 85 13.64 12.48 -15.16
C ILE A 85 13.47 13.99 -15.25
N LEU A 86 13.16 14.52 -16.45
CA LEU A 86 12.96 15.95 -16.65
C LEU A 86 11.81 16.49 -15.78
N THR A 87 10.73 15.73 -15.67
CA THR A 87 9.59 16.09 -14.81
C THR A 87 10.02 16.17 -13.33
N VAL A 88 10.82 15.23 -12.83
CA VAL A 88 11.36 15.28 -11.45
C VAL A 88 12.19 16.55 -11.25
N VAL A 89 13.10 16.85 -12.20
CA VAL A 89 13.96 18.06 -12.15
C VAL A 89 13.12 19.31 -12.12
N ASN A 90 12.13 19.46 -13.02
CA ASN A 90 11.23 20.60 -13.07
C ASN A 90 10.48 20.80 -11.75
N LEU A 91 9.87 19.72 -11.22
CA LEU A 91 9.16 19.79 -9.94
C LEU A 91 10.07 20.20 -8.78
N ARG A 92 11.32 19.73 -8.77
CA ARG A 92 12.31 20.13 -7.78
C ARG A 92 12.67 21.60 -7.89
N GLN A 93 12.88 22.11 -9.11
CA GLN A 93 13.17 23.52 -9.37
C GLN A 93 11.99 24.44 -9.01
N MET A 94 10.76 23.96 -9.24
CA MET A 94 9.53 24.65 -8.83
C MET A 94 9.31 24.68 -7.31
N GLY A 95 10.13 23.96 -6.53
CA GLY A 95 10.04 23.94 -5.07
C GLY A 95 9.03 22.96 -4.49
N VAL A 96 8.53 22.01 -5.26
CA VAL A 96 7.67 20.94 -4.74
C VAL A 96 8.44 20.12 -3.70
N LYS A 97 7.90 20.00 -2.49
CA LYS A 97 8.62 19.42 -1.34
C LYS A 97 8.67 17.92 -1.34
N GLN A 98 7.60 17.28 -1.74
CA GLN A 98 7.47 15.82 -1.77
C GLN A 98 7.25 15.35 -3.21
N ILE A 99 8.23 14.66 -3.76
CA ILE A 99 8.24 14.18 -5.15
C ILE A 99 8.48 12.68 -5.11
N TYR A 100 7.47 11.91 -5.52
CA TYR A 100 7.53 10.47 -5.62
C TYR A 100 7.64 10.05 -7.08
N ALA A 101 8.60 9.19 -7.40
CA ALA A 101 8.75 8.69 -8.76
C ALA A 101 8.52 7.18 -8.81
N ARG A 102 7.71 6.72 -9.75
CA ARG A 102 7.57 5.29 -10.03
C ARG A 102 8.80 4.80 -10.81
N ALA A 103 9.46 3.76 -10.32
CA ALA A 103 10.55 3.09 -11.00
C ALA A 103 10.18 1.64 -11.34
N GLU A 104 10.65 1.16 -12.48
CA GLU A 104 10.47 -0.24 -12.94
C GLU A 104 11.55 -1.15 -12.36
N ASP A 105 12.72 -0.59 -12.05
CA ASP A 105 13.85 -1.30 -11.45
C ASP A 105 14.64 -0.41 -10.47
N LEU A 106 15.61 -1.02 -9.78
CA LEU A 106 16.41 -0.34 -8.76
C LEU A 106 17.36 0.72 -9.37
N ILE A 107 17.83 0.52 -10.60
CA ILE A 107 18.73 1.47 -11.27
C ILE A 107 17.97 2.75 -11.60
N ALA A 108 16.79 2.62 -12.20
CA ALA A 108 15.91 3.76 -12.46
C ALA A 108 15.57 4.52 -11.16
N GLY A 109 15.30 3.79 -10.08
CA GLY A 109 15.04 4.40 -8.78
C GLY A 109 16.22 5.16 -8.20
N GLU A 110 17.44 4.64 -8.36
CA GLU A 110 18.64 5.34 -7.95
C GLU A 110 18.83 6.66 -8.74
N VAL A 111 18.55 6.63 -10.05
CA VAL A 111 18.58 7.85 -10.88
C VAL A 111 17.57 8.87 -10.37
N PHE A 112 16.30 8.47 -10.15
CA PHE A 112 15.27 9.39 -9.63
C PHE A 112 15.65 10.01 -8.30
N SER A 113 16.20 9.24 -7.38
CA SER A 113 16.69 9.75 -6.09
C SER A 113 17.80 10.79 -6.27
N LYS A 114 18.75 10.54 -7.18
CA LYS A 114 19.84 11.48 -7.48
C LYS A 114 19.39 12.78 -8.14
N VAL A 115 18.35 12.74 -8.97
CA VAL A 115 17.84 13.94 -9.64
C VAL A 115 16.81 14.71 -8.80
N GLY A 116 16.45 14.23 -7.60
CA GLY A 116 15.68 15.00 -6.63
C GLY A 116 14.31 14.45 -6.25
N ALA A 117 13.98 13.21 -6.60
CA ALA A 117 12.84 12.54 -6.02
C ALA A 117 13.05 12.35 -4.50
N THR A 118 12.00 12.61 -3.73
CA THR A 118 12.02 12.46 -2.27
C THR A 118 11.98 10.98 -1.89
N ASP A 119 11.26 10.18 -2.69
CA ASP A 119 11.12 8.75 -2.52
C ASP A 119 10.78 8.08 -3.85
N VAL A 120 10.96 6.76 -3.92
CA VAL A 120 10.72 5.97 -5.13
C VAL A 120 9.74 4.84 -4.85
N ILE A 121 8.75 4.70 -5.72
CA ILE A 121 7.72 3.66 -5.64
C ILE A 121 8.04 2.57 -6.66
N TYR A 122 8.01 1.30 -6.22
CA TYR A 122 8.25 0.11 -7.04
C TYR A 122 7.01 -0.80 -7.05
N PRO A 123 5.92 -0.44 -7.74
CA PRO A 123 4.64 -1.14 -7.62
C PRO A 123 4.70 -2.62 -8.00
N GLU A 124 5.49 -2.95 -9.00
CA GLU A 124 5.68 -4.32 -9.47
C GLU A 124 6.46 -5.17 -8.45
N ILE A 125 7.52 -4.62 -7.86
CA ILE A 125 8.33 -5.30 -6.83
C ILE A 125 7.49 -5.51 -5.57
N GLU A 126 6.84 -4.46 -5.08
CA GLU A 126 5.99 -4.50 -3.89
C GLU A 126 4.81 -5.48 -4.07
N SER A 127 4.18 -5.44 -5.25
CA SER A 127 3.08 -6.36 -5.57
C SER A 127 3.57 -7.81 -5.65
N ALA A 128 4.71 -8.06 -6.30
CA ALA A 128 5.30 -9.40 -6.41
C ALA A 128 5.66 -9.97 -5.04
N GLN A 129 6.29 -9.17 -4.17
CA GLN A 129 6.63 -9.58 -2.80
C GLN A 129 5.36 -9.92 -1.99
N LYS A 130 4.33 -9.08 -2.07
CA LYS A 130 3.04 -9.32 -1.42
C LYS A 130 2.41 -10.64 -1.88
N TRP A 131 2.40 -10.90 -3.19
CA TRP A 131 1.84 -12.13 -3.73
C TRP A 131 2.68 -13.37 -3.42
N ALA A 132 4.01 -13.27 -3.49
CA ALA A 132 4.90 -14.37 -3.12
C ALA A 132 4.63 -14.81 -1.68
N TYR A 133 4.54 -13.86 -0.75
CA TYR A 133 4.22 -14.14 0.64
C TYR A 133 2.84 -14.79 0.80
N LYS A 134 1.83 -14.26 0.13
CA LYS A 134 0.46 -14.81 0.18
C LYS A 134 0.36 -16.23 -0.37
N LEU A 135 1.17 -16.58 -1.36
CA LEU A 135 1.20 -17.92 -1.95
C LEU A 135 1.96 -18.92 -1.07
N ILE A 136 3.01 -18.48 -0.36
CA ILE A 136 3.79 -19.33 0.55
C ILE A 136 3.04 -19.55 1.86
N ALA A 137 2.32 -18.56 2.37
CA ALA A 137 1.62 -18.61 3.65
C ALA A 137 0.15 -18.16 3.48
N PRO A 138 -0.69 -18.95 2.79
CA PRO A 138 -2.07 -18.59 2.46
C PRO A 138 -2.96 -18.34 3.67
N GLN A 139 -2.62 -18.94 4.83
CA GLN A 139 -3.30 -18.72 6.11
C GLN A 139 -3.13 -17.28 6.62
N ILE A 140 -2.10 -16.55 6.15
CA ILE A 140 -1.87 -15.17 6.52
C ILE A 140 -2.59 -14.26 5.51
N GLY A 141 -3.61 -13.55 5.98
CA GLY A 141 -4.40 -12.64 5.16
C GLY A 141 -3.64 -11.34 4.83
N GLU A 142 -3.88 -10.31 5.63
CA GLU A 142 -3.16 -9.03 5.52
C GLU A 142 -1.96 -9.01 6.46
N LYS A 143 -0.87 -8.42 6.00
CA LYS A 143 0.39 -8.30 6.70
C LYS A 143 0.84 -6.83 6.68
N ILE A 144 1.30 -6.33 7.83
CA ILE A 144 1.88 -5.00 7.98
C ILE A 144 3.29 -5.18 8.53
N ASP A 145 4.28 -4.82 7.72
CA ASP A 145 5.67 -4.86 8.14
C ASP A 145 5.97 -3.66 9.05
N PHE A 146 6.53 -3.89 10.24
CA PHE A 146 6.96 -2.84 11.16
C PHE A 146 8.48 -2.79 11.34
N ALA A 147 9.20 -3.83 10.90
CA ALA A 147 10.65 -3.86 10.77
C ALA A 147 11.03 -4.89 9.70
N PRO A 148 12.25 -4.85 9.12
CA PRO A 148 12.71 -5.86 8.16
C PRO A 148 12.58 -7.27 8.73
N GLY A 149 11.78 -8.12 8.08
CA GLY A 149 11.53 -9.51 8.49
C GLY A 149 10.61 -9.69 9.71
N TYR A 150 9.94 -8.63 10.21
CA TYR A 150 9.00 -8.67 11.32
C TYR A 150 7.68 -8.01 10.96
N SER A 151 6.56 -8.65 11.28
CA SER A 151 5.25 -8.22 10.83
C SER A 151 4.16 -8.41 11.87
N LEU A 152 3.11 -7.62 11.73
CA LEU A 152 1.79 -7.86 12.27
C LEU A 152 0.92 -8.49 11.19
N ALA A 153 0.42 -9.68 11.41
CA ALA A 153 -0.32 -10.45 10.44
C ALA A 153 -1.74 -10.77 10.90
N ARG A 154 -2.68 -10.81 9.97
CA ARG A 154 -4.05 -11.31 10.17
C ARG A 154 -4.07 -12.78 9.75
N VAL A 155 -4.38 -13.66 10.70
CA VAL A 155 -4.43 -15.11 10.49
C VAL A 155 -5.83 -15.62 10.83
N LYS A 156 -6.50 -16.34 9.93
CA LYS A 156 -7.71 -17.05 10.29
C LYS A 156 -7.34 -18.14 11.30
N ALA A 157 -8.10 -18.28 12.36
CA ALA A 157 -7.80 -19.28 13.39
C ALA A 157 -7.84 -20.68 12.77
N PRO A 158 -6.74 -21.47 12.83
CA PRO A 158 -6.72 -22.84 12.35
C PRO A 158 -7.76 -23.71 13.07
N ALA A 159 -8.29 -24.73 12.40
CA ALA A 159 -9.22 -25.67 13.01
C ALA A 159 -8.65 -26.32 14.29
N SER A 160 -7.33 -26.53 14.33
CA SER A 160 -6.62 -27.07 15.50
C SER A 160 -6.65 -26.13 16.74
N PHE A 161 -7.06 -24.87 16.59
CA PHE A 161 -7.18 -23.90 17.68
C PHE A 161 -8.61 -23.80 18.22
N ASP A 162 -9.60 -24.39 17.55
CA ASP A 162 -11.00 -24.29 17.93
C ASP A 162 -11.24 -24.82 19.35
N GLY A 163 -11.92 -24.02 20.16
CA GLY A 163 -12.27 -24.34 21.54
C GLY A 163 -11.12 -24.28 22.56
N LYS A 164 -9.89 -23.95 22.12
CA LYS A 164 -8.73 -23.85 23.03
C LYS A 164 -8.58 -22.43 23.58
N THR A 165 -8.06 -22.32 24.79
CA THR A 165 -7.70 -21.02 25.36
C THR A 165 -6.35 -20.53 24.81
N VAL A 166 -6.11 -19.20 24.89
CA VAL A 166 -4.80 -18.60 24.55
C VAL A 166 -3.67 -19.27 25.33
N MET A 167 -3.92 -19.64 26.60
CA MET A 167 -2.94 -20.34 27.45
C MET A 167 -2.62 -21.74 26.91
N ASP A 168 -3.64 -22.52 26.49
CA ASP A 168 -3.46 -23.89 25.98
C ASP A 168 -2.66 -23.91 24.67
N LEU A 169 -2.83 -22.88 23.86
CA LEU A 169 -2.15 -22.76 22.57
C LEU A 169 -0.66 -22.47 22.70
N GLN A 170 -0.22 -21.86 23.79
CA GLN A 170 1.21 -21.56 24.05
C GLN A 170 1.90 -20.90 22.85
N LEU A 171 1.24 -19.93 22.21
CA LEU A 171 1.68 -19.35 20.92
C LEU A 171 3.12 -18.82 20.97
N ARG A 172 3.52 -18.20 22.11
CA ARG A 172 4.87 -17.69 22.31
C ARG A 172 5.92 -18.80 22.37
N GLN A 173 5.61 -19.91 23.07
CA GLN A 173 6.56 -21.01 23.25
C GLN A 173 6.68 -21.89 22.00
N LYS A 174 5.54 -22.17 21.33
CA LYS A 174 5.50 -23.10 20.20
C LYS A 174 5.86 -22.46 18.87
N TYR A 175 5.47 -21.19 18.67
CA TYR A 175 5.58 -20.52 17.38
C TYR A 175 6.38 -19.21 17.42
N SER A 176 6.85 -18.79 18.61
CA SER A 176 7.58 -17.52 18.79
C SER A 176 6.79 -16.27 18.32
N VAL A 177 5.46 -16.32 18.39
CA VAL A 177 4.58 -15.23 17.97
C VAL A 177 3.77 -14.67 19.13
N ASN A 178 3.42 -13.39 19.06
CA ASN A 178 2.57 -12.71 20.03
C ASN A 178 1.16 -12.51 19.47
N LEU A 179 0.14 -12.96 20.19
CA LEU A 179 -1.25 -12.64 19.90
C LEU A 179 -1.55 -11.23 20.43
N VAL A 180 -1.93 -10.33 19.49
CA VAL A 180 -2.18 -8.91 19.80
C VAL A 180 -3.66 -8.65 20.00
N ALA A 181 -4.52 -9.21 19.13
CA ALA A 181 -5.96 -9.04 19.19
C ALA A 181 -6.67 -10.22 18.54
N ILE A 182 -7.97 -10.36 18.82
CA ILE A 182 -8.85 -11.33 18.18
C ILE A 182 -10.07 -10.58 17.65
N LYS A 183 -10.40 -10.76 16.37
CA LYS A 183 -11.68 -10.34 15.80
C LYS A 183 -12.58 -11.58 15.71
N ARG A 184 -13.73 -11.54 16.38
CA ARG A 184 -14.70 -12.63 16.39
C ARG A 184 -15.29 -12.87 15.01
N GLY A 185 -15.36 -14.13 14.62
CA GLY A 185 -16.00 -14.61 13.41
C GLY A 185 -17.53 -14.56 13.45
N GLU A 186 -18.15 -14.94 12.34
CA GLU A 186 -19.62 -14.85 12.16
C GLU A 186 -20.40 -15.92 12.97
N HIS A 187 -19.78 -17.05 13.29
CA HIS A 187 -20.42 -18.22 13.90
C HIS A 187 -19.89 -18.54 15.31
N SER A 188 -19.47 -17.54 16.06
CA SER A 188 -19.12 -17.77 17.47
C SER A 188 -20.30 -18.42 18.18
N LYS A 189 -20.15 -19.68 18.59
CA LYS A 189 -21.18 -20.48 19.28
C LYS A 189 -21.59 -19.94 20.64
N THR A 190 -20.97 -18.85 21.08
CA THR A 190 -21.32 -18.18 22.34
C THR A 190 -22.35 -17.09 22.10
N LYS A 191 -23.53 -17.25 22.68
CA LYS A 191 -24.63 -16.27 22.71
C LYS A 191 -24.25 -14.87 23.29
N LYS A 192 -22.97 -14.66 23.66
CA LYS A 192 -22.45 -13.42 24.29
C LYS A 192 -21.44 -12.65 23.42
N ALA A 193 -20.96 -13.19 22.28
CA ALA A 193 -20.00 -12.49 21.43
C ALA A 193 -20.74 -11.92 20.22
N GLU A 194 -20.76 -10.58 20.12
CA GLU A 194 -21.30 -9.90 18.93
C GLU A 194 -20.37 -10.11 17.74
N LYS A 195 -20.99 -10.37 16.55
CA LYS A 195 -20.31 -10.48 15.27
C LYS A 195 -19.38 -9.27 15.07
N GLY A 196 -18.11 -9.54 14.75
CA GLY A 196 -17.13 -8.50 14.49
C GLY A 196 -16.53 -7.82 15.72
N GLN A 197 -16.90 -8.26 16.94
CA GLN A 197 -16.31 -7.76 18.19
C GLN A 197 -14.79 -7.97 18.16
N ILE A 198 -14.04 -6.92 18.52
CA ILE A 198 -12.59 -6.98 18.65
C ILE A 198 -12.21 -7.11 20.11
N ILE A 199 -11.44 -8.15 20.45
CA ILE A 199 -10.79 -8.34 21.76
C ILE A 199 -9.37 -7.80 21.61
N ASN A 200 -9.13 -6.57 22.08
CA ASN A 200 -7.85 -5.87 21.92
C ASN A 200 -6.73 -6.45 22.79
N VAL A 201 -7.08 -7.06 23.93
CA VAL A 201 -6.12 -7.67 24.87
C VAL A 201 -6.64 -9.06 25.23
N PRO A 202 -6.31 -10.09 24.43
CA PRO A 202 -6.71 -11.46 24.75
C PRO A 202 -6.09 -11.92 26.06
N MET A 203 -6.94 -12.36 26.98
CA MET A 203 -6.50 -12.92 28.27
C MET A 203 -6.09 -14.38 28.10
N PRO A 204 -5.27 -14.96 28.98
CA PRO A 204 -4.91 -16.38 28.95
C PRO A 204 -6.12 -17.32 28.87
N SER A 205 -7.22 -16.96 29.51
CA SER A 205 -8.49 -17.73 29.52
C SER A 205 -9.39 -17.45 28.31
N THR A 206 -9.02 -16.53 27.41
CA THR A 206 -9.81 -16.24 26.21
C THR A 206 -9.81 -17.48 25.29
N VAL A 207 -11.01 -17.99 24.97
CA VAL A 207 -11.16 -19.10 24.03
C VAL A 207 -11.13 -18.59 22.60
N ILE A 208 -10.43 -19.30 21.74
CA ILE A 208 -10.35 -19.06 20.28
C ILE A 208 -11.32 -20.01 19.58
N TYR A 209 -11.98 -19.51 18.53
CA TYR A 209 -12.88 -20.28 17.68
C TYR A 209 -12.39 -20.29 16.23
N GLN A 210 -12.72 -21.30 15.48
CA GLN A 210 -12.25 -21.52 14.09
C GLN A 210 -12.53 -20.33 13.14
N GLU A 211 -13.62 -19.60 13.37
CA GLU A 211 -13.97 -18.44 12.54
C GLU A 211 -13.32 -17.12 12.99
N ASP A 212 -12.56 -17.17 14.08
CA ASP A 212 -11.88 -15.97 14.58
C ASP A 212 -10.73 -15.56 13.65
N ILE A 213 -10.49 -14.26 13.59
CA ILE A 213 -9.32 -13.70 12.94
C ILE A 213 -8.36 -13.22 14.02
N LEU A 214 -7.20 -13.80 14.05
CA LEU A 214 -6.13 -13.51 15.00
C LEU A 214 -5.21 -12.43 14.43
N MET A 215 -4.90 -11.41 15.21
CA MET A 215 -3.83 -10.45 14.92
C MET A 215 -2.58 -10.92 15.65
N VAL A 216 -1.56 -11.33 14.92
CA VAL A 216 -0.34 -11.98 15.45
C VAL A 216 0.89 -11.22 15.01
N ALA A 217 1.83 -10.97 15.93
CA ALA A 217 3.09 -10.30 15.64
C ALA A 217 4.27 -11.25 15.85
N GLY A 218 5.23 -11.26 14.92
CA GLY A 218 6.41 -12.11 14.99
C GLY A 218 7.32 -11.92 13.79
N SER A 219 8.40 -12.73 13.71
CA SER A 219 9.20 -12.78 12.49
C SER A 219 8.40 -13.45 11.36
N ASP A 220 8.70 -13.09 10.12
CA ASP A 220 8.03 -13.69 8.94
C ASP A 220 8.21 -15.21 8.91
N ALA A 221 9.38 -15.70 9.31
CA ALA A 221 9.69 -17.12 9.41
C ALA A 221 8.85 -17.83 10.48
N ASP A 222 8.56 -17.17 11.61
CA ASP A 222 7.76 -17.75 12.69
C ASP A 222 6.25 -17.69 12.38
N LEU A 223 5.80 -16.60 11.77
CA LEU A 223 4.42 -16.49 11.27
C LEU A 223 4.09 -17.57 10.25
N ALA A 224 5.03 -17.93 9.37
CA ALA A 224 4.85 -18.99 8.39
C ALA A 224 4.76 -20.40 9.00
N LYS A 225 5.23 -20.60 10.24
CA LYS A 225 5.10 -21.90 10.98
C LYS A 225 3.72 -22.11 11.61
N LEU A 226 2.86 -21.08 11.64
CA LEU A 226 1.51 -21.24 12.16
C LEU A 226 0.77 -22.32 11.35
N PRO A 227 -0.05 -23.18 12.01
CA PRO A 227 -0.74 -24.26 11.32
C PRO A 227 -1.54 -23.74 10.12
N GLN A 228 -1.41 -24.44 9.02
CA GLN A 228 -2.32 -24.36 7.88
C GLN A 228 -3.48 -25.33 8.11
N GLU A 229 -4.65 -24.98 7.67
CA GLU A 229 -5.79 -25.93 7.74
C GLU A 229 -5.53 -27.20 6.97
#